data_1cd6080bcadde7ccf1fdfa8e9a7bccb5
#
_entry.id   1cd6080bcadde7ccf1fdfa8e9a7bccb5
#
_cell.length_a   1.000
_cell.length_b   1.000
_cell.length_c   1.000
_cell.angle_alpha   90.00
_cell.angle_beta   90.00
_cell.angle_gamma   90.00
#
_symmetry.space_group_name_H-M   'P 1'
#
loop_
_entity.id
_entity.type
_entity.pdbx_description
1 polymer ?
#
loop_
_entity_poly.entity_id
_entity_poly.type
_entity_poly.pdbx_seq_one_letter_code
_entity_poly.pdbx_strand_id
1 'polypeptide(L)'
;RFHHCLILLFWVSISFSQVPEDMVTIGAGSYVPLYGTTDKKPVYIKSFLLDVYPVTNQQYLEFLKKNPNYRKSKIKRLFANTTYLSEWSGDLSFGQLNANAPVTNISWFAAKEYCECQGKRLATLDEWEYVAMADEKRKDARSREEFNKYILSWYEKNKTYNNSVGKTFKNYWGVYDMHGLV
;
A
#
# COMPACT_ATOMS: atom_id res chain seq x y z
N ARG A 1 24.37 62.04 18.21
CA ARG A 1 23.39 61.00 18.44
C ARG A 1 23.44 60.03 17.26
N PHE A 2 24.05 58.87 17.44
CA PHE A 2 24.08 57.80 16.44
C PHE A 2 22.88 56.88 16.69
N HIS A 3 22.00 56.75 15.68
CA HIS A 3 20.88 55.79 15.70
C HIS A 3 21.37 54.47 15.13
N HIS A 4 21.48 53.48 15.98
CA HIS A 4 21.73 52.10 15.53
C HIS A 4 20.40 51.48 15.04
N CYS A 5 20.32 51.29 13.73
CA CYS A 5 19.20 50.55 13.13
C CYS A 5 19.46 49.04 13.27
N LEU A 6 18.73 48.39 14.10
CA LEU A 6 18.81 46.93 14.33
C LEU A 6 18.01 46.22 13.20
N ILE A 7 18.72 45.67 12.23
CA ILE A 7 18.09 44.84 11.17
C ILE A 7 17.86 43.45 11.75
N LEU A 8 16.60 43.11 12.06
CA LEU A 8 16.17 41.76 12.40
C LEU A 8 16.06 40.94 11.11
N LEU A 9 17.03 40.06 10.89
CA LEU A 9 16.98 39.02 9.85
C LEU A 9 16.07 37.90 10.28
N PHE A 10 14.87 37.85 9.70
CA PHE A 10 13.97 36.71 9.84
C PHE A 10 14.52 35.54 8.99
N TRP A 11 15.02 34.52 9.67
CA TRP A 11 15.34 33.24 9.03
C TRP A 11 14.04 32.46 8.82
N VAL A 12 13.56 32.40 7.57
CA VAL A 12 12.47 31.53 7.17
C VAL A 12 13.07 30.13 6.98
N SER A 13 12.86 29.27 7.95
CA SER A 13 13.20 27.84 7.82
C SER A 13 12.19 27.18 6.89
N ILE A 14 12.57 26.90 5.65
CA ILE A 14 11.79 26.09 4.73
C ILE A 14 12.00 24.63 5.17
N SER A 15 11.03 24.10 5.90
CA SER A 15 10.99 22.67 6.21
C SER A 15 10.59 21.90 4.95
N PHE A 16 11.55 21.27 4.29
CA PHE A 16 11.27 20.24 3.30
C PHE A 16 10.70 19.04 4.06
N SER A 17 9.43 18.73 3.82
CA SER A 17 8.86 17.48 4.27
C SER A 17 9.57 16.33 3.55
N GLN A 18 10.39 15.58 4.29
CA GLN A 18 11.04 14.39 3.73
C GLN A 18 9.99 13.31 3.50
N VAL A 19 10.09 12.60 2.37
CA VAL A 19 9.27 11.40 2.10
C VAL A 19 9.62 10.36 3.17
N PRO A 20 8.64 9.75 3.86
CA PRO A 20 8.92 8.68 4.81
C PRO A 20 9.74 7.56 4.16
N GLU A 21 10.65 6.95 4.93
CA GLU A 21 11.62 5.97 4.43
C GLU A 21 10.94 4.68 3.89
N ASP A 22 9.73 4.40 4.35
CA ASP A 22 8.90 3.27 3.92
C ASP A 22 7.96 3.57 2.74
N MET A 23 7.99 4.79 2.20
CA MET A 23 7.12 5.22 1.10
C MET A 23 7.93 5.71 -0.10
N VAL A 24 7.30 5.67 -1.27
CA VAL A 24 7.84 6.24 -2.50
C VAL A 24 6.85 7.23 -3.12
N THR A 25 7.39 8.21 -3.85
CA THR A 25 6.57 9.16 -4.60
C THR A 25 6.17 8.56 -5.94
N ILE A 26 4.86 8.41 -6.14
CA ILE A 26 4.28 8.09 -7.45
C ILE A 26 4.06 9.40 -8.18
N GLY A 27 4.75 9.59 -9.31
CA GLY A 27 4.62 10.79 -10.12
C GLY A 27 3.26 10.90 -10.80
N ALA A 28 2.77 12.12 -10.98
CA ALA A 28 1.52 12.37 -11.69
C ALA A 28 1.57 11.90 -13.16
N GLY A 29 0.42 11.54 -13.70
CA GLY A 29 0.29 11.15 -15.10
C GLY A 29 -1.13 10.72 -15.45
N SER A 30 -1.32 10.24 -16.67
CA SER A 30 -2.60 9.72 -17.13
C SER A 30 -2.46 8.28 -17.58
N TYR A 31 -3.51 7.50 -17.40
CA TYR A 31 -3.61 6.12 -17.88
C TYR A 31 -5.02 5.82 -18.35
N VAL A 32 -5.17 4.79 -19.15
CA VAL A 32 -6.49 4.27 -19.56
C VAL A 32 -6.82 3.09 -18.64
N PRO A 33 -7.91 3.14 -17.85
CA PRO A 33 -8.31 2.06 -16.97
C PRO A 33 -8.55 0.74 -17.73
N LEU A 34 -8.18 -0.38 -17.09
CA LEU A 34 -8.46 -1.71 -17.63
C LEU A 34 -9.95 -2.04 -17.46
N TYR A 35 -10.46 -1.76 -16.26
CA TYR A 35 -11.85 -1.91 -15.87
C TYR A 35 -12.43 -0.52 -15.69
N GLY A 36 -13.18 -0.03 -16.60
CA GLY A 36 -13.69 1.32 -16.44
C GLY A 36 -14.73 1.62 -17.49
N THR A 37 -14.70 2.77 -18.03
CA THR A 37 -15.69 3.26 -18.97
C THR A 37 -15.53 2.63 -20.35
N THR A 38 -16.63 2.32 -21.03
CA THR A 38 -16.68 1.79 -22.39
C THR A 38 -15.97 2.68 -23.41
N ASP A 39 -15.74 3.95 -23.08
CA ASP A 39 -15.16 4.97 -23.93
C ASP A 39 -13.63 5.09 -23.80
N LYS A 40 -12.97 4.25 -22.96
CA LYS A 40 -11.51 4.20 -22.80
C LYS A 40 -10.84 5.57 -22.62
N LYS A 41 -11.49 6.48 -21.91
CA LYS A 41 -10.95 7.82 -21.65
C LYS A 41 -9.80 7.75 -20.65
N PRO A 42 -8.70 8.49 -20.90
CA PRO A 42 -7.63 8.60 -19.93
C PRO A 42 -8.10 9.24 -18.63
N VAL A 43 -7.66 8.67 -17.49
CA VAL A 43 -7.85 9.21 -16.14
C VAL A 43 -6.54 9.86 -15.70
N TYR A 44 -6.62 11.07 -15.17
CA TYR A 44 -5.45 11.77 -14.63
C TYR A 44 -5.26 11.45 -13.14
N ILE A 45 -4.07 10.99 -12.81
CA ILE A 45 -3.63 10.69 -11.45
C ILE A 45 -2.71 11.82 -10.97
N LYS A 46 -3.06 12.41 -9.83
CA LYS A 46 -2.16 13.35 -9.15
C LYS A 46 -1.02 12.59 -8.49
N SER A 47 0.13 13.25 -8.27
CA SER A 47 1.22 12.66 -7.51
C SER A 47 0.78 12.32 -6.08
N PHE A 48 1.19 11.15 -5.58
CA PHE A 48 0.89 10.68 -4.22
C PHE A 48 2.04 9.84 -3.67
N LEU A 49 1.99 9.56 -2.36
CA LEU A 49 2.92 8.65 -1.70
C LEU A 49 2.28 7.27 -1.57
N LEU A 50 3.05 6.22 -1.81
CA LEU A 50 2.63 4.84 -1.65
C LEU A 50 3.67 4.07 -0.83
N ASP A 51 3.21 3.18 0.04
CA ASP A 51 4.09 2.27 0.77
C ASP A 51 4.83 1.35 -0.22
N VAL A 52 6.12 1.11 0.06
CA VAL A 52 6.99 0.27 -0.77
C VAL A 52 6.55 -1.20 -0.72
N TYR A 53 6.01 -1.63 0.41
CA TYR A 53 5.60 -3.01 0.67
C TYR A 53 4.15 -3.09 1.16
N PRO A 54 3.48 -4.23 0.96
CA PRO A 54 2.23 -4.54 1.62
C PRO A 54 2.38 -4.54 3.15
N VAL A 55 1.29 -4.28 3.86
CA VAL A 55 1.24 -4.34 5.33
C VAL A 55 1.48 -5.78 5.80
N THR A 56 2.42 -5.96 6.72
CA THR A 56 2.80 -7.28 7.24
C THR A 56 1.94 -7.74 8.41
N ASN A 57 1.96 -9.05 8.71
CA ASN A 57 1.32 -9.60 9.92
C ASN A 57 1.82 -8.93 11.19
N GLN A 58 3.13 -8.64 11.29
CA GLN A 58 3.70 -7.97 12.46
C GLN A 58 3.16 -6.54 12.61
N GLN A 59 3.13 -5.76 11.53
CA GLN A 59 2.60 -4.39 11.56
C GLN A 59 1.12 -4.37 11.94
N TYR A 60 0.35 -5.31 11.40
CA TYR A 60 -1.08 -5.42 11.71
C TYR A 60 -1.32 -5.88 13.17
N LEU A 61 -0.45 -6.74 13.72
CA LEU A 61 -0.49 -7.11 15.14
C LEU A 61 -0.32 -5.88 16.06
N GLU A 62 0.61 -4.98 15.74
CA GLU A 62 0.79 -3.75 16.52
C GLU A 62 -0.44 -2.83 16.47
N PHE A 63 -1.11 -2.78 15.32
CA PHE A 63 -2.39 -2.09 15.19
C PHE A 63 -3.47 -2.72 16.09
N LEU A 64 -3.63 -4.07 16.10
CA LEU A 64 -4.63 -4.77 16.91
C LEU A 64 -4.38 -4.65 18.41
N LYS A 65 -3.14 -4.50 18.86
CA LYS A 65 -2.81 -4.23 20.26
C LYS A 65 -3.42 -2.90 20.72
N LYS A 66 -3.32 -1.87 19.87
CA LYS A 66 -3.80 -0.51 20.14
C LYS A 66 -5.32 -0.35 19.86
N ASN A 67 -5.89 -1.18 18.99
CA ASN A 67 -7.26 -1.08 18.50
C ASN A 67 -8.08 -2.37 18.76
N PRO A 68 -8.49 -2.64 20.01
CA PRO A 68 -9.12 -3.92 20.40
C PRO A 68 -10.40 -4.25 19.63
N ASN A 69 -11.14 -3.24 19.15
CA ASN A 69 -12.38 -3.43 18.41
C ASN A 69 -12.19 -4.11 17.04
N TYR A 70 -10.95 -4.10 16.51
CA TYR A 70 -10.59 -4.76 15.24
C TYR A 70 -9.99 -6.15 15.44
N ARG A 71 -9.92 -6.67 16.68
CA ARG A 71 -9.49 -8.05 16.94
C ARG A 71 -10.48 -9.04 16.36
N LYS A 72 -9.99 -10.20 15.95
CA LYS A 72 -10.75 -11.28 15.32
C LYS A 72 -12.04 -11.62 16.07
N SER A 73 -11.98 -11.72 17.40
CA SER A 73 -13.14 -12.05 18.25
C SER A 73 -14.06 -10.85 18.55
N LYS A 74 -13.66 -9.62 18.25
CA LYS A 74 -14.35 -8.38 18.66
C LYS A 74 -14.97 -7.61 17.51
N ILE A 75 -14.43 -7.77 16.30
CA ILE A 75 -14.91 -7.02 15.14
C ILE A 75 -16.40 -7.34 14.88
N LYS A 76 -17.20 -6.30 14.66
CA LYS A 76 -18.62 -6.47 14.35
C LYS A 76 -18.80 -7.08 12.97
N ARG A 77 -19.74 -8.01 12.80
CA ARG A 77 -20.06 -8.65 11.51
C ARG A 77 -20.46 -7.68 10.41
N LEU A 78 -20.90 -6.48 10.75
CA LEU A 78 -21.15 -5.41 9.79
C LEU A 78 -19.87 -4.93 9.09
N PHE A 79 -18.73 -5.04 9.75
CA PHE A 79 -17.45 -4.54 9.28
C PHE A 79 -16.49 -5.64 8.78
N ALA A 80 -16.81 -6.92 9.03
CA ALA A 80 -15.97 -8.04 8.58
C ALA A 80 -16.81 -9.32 8.44
N ASN A 81 -16.48 -10.10 7.41
CA ASN A 81 -17.08 -11.40 7.19
C ASN A 81 -16.44 -12.48 8.09
N THR A 82 -16.89 -13.73 7.95
CA THR A 82 -16.42 -14.87 8.74
C THR A 82 -14.97 -15.28 8.47
N THR A 83 -14.40 -14.85 7.34
CA THR A 83 -13.00 -15.15 6.96
C THR A 83 -12.00 -14.13 7.51
N TYR A 84 -12.47 -13.10 8.22
CA TYR A 84 -11.59 -12.08 8.77
C TYR A 84 -10.52 -12.68 9.68
N LEU A 85 -9.26 -12.46 9.34
CA LEU A 85 -8.09 -13.03 10.01
C LEU A 85 -8.20 -14.55 10.23
N SER A 86 -8.81 -15.30 9.27
CA SER A 86 -9.06 -16.75 9.42
C SER A 86 -7.77 -17.52 9.68
N GLU A 87 -6.66 -17.10 9.05
CA GLU A 87 -5.35 -17.74 9.19
C GLU A 87 -4.65 -17.46 10.55
N TRP A 88 -5.15 -16.46 11.30
CA TRP A 88 -4.59 -16.14 12.61
C TRP A 88 -5.12 -17.09 13.68
N SER A 89 -4.24 -17.55 14.56
CA SER A 89 -4.57 -18.47 15.65
C SER A 89 -5.37 -17.82 16.78
N GLY A 90 -5.36 -16.49 16.89
CA GLY A 90 -6.08 -15.75 17.92
C GLY A 90 -6.04 -14.23 17.70
N ASP A 91 -6.63 -13.50 18.63
CA ASP A 91 -6.79 -12.04 18.55
C ASP A 91 -5.48 -11.26 18.42
N LEU A 92 -4.44 -11.75 19.05
CA LEU A 92 -3.10 -11.14 19.08
C LEU A 92 -2.01 -12.17 18.73
N SER A 93 -2.35 -13.13 17.86
CA SER A 93 -1.40 -14.15 17.43
C SER A 93 -1.69 -14.59 16.00
N PHE A 94 -0.72 -14.38 15.12
CA PHE A 94 -0.77 -14.90 13.74
C PHE A 94 -0.26 -16.36 13.64
N GLY A 95 -0.02 -17.04 14.79
CA GLY A 95 0.31 -18.47 14.85
C GLY A 95 1.60 -18.82 14.12
N GLN A 96 1.49 -19.71 13.13
CA GLN A 96 2.61 -20.21 12.33
C GLN A 96 2.90 -19.33 11.09
N LEU A 97 2.17 -18.25 10.88
CA LEU A 97 2.41 -17.36 9.75
C LEU A 97 3.72 -16.59 9.94
N ASN A 98 4.36 -16.29 8.83
CA ASN A 98 5.55 -15.46 8.84
C ASN A 98 5.19 -14.01 9.24
N ALA A 99 5.91 -13.46 10.22
CA ALA A 99 5.71 -12.10 10.71
C ALA A 99 5.84 -11.04 9.60
N ASN A 100 6.74 -11.28 8.64
CA ASN A 100 7.01 -10.40 7.51
C ASN A 100 6.19 -10.76 6.25
N ALA A 101 5.27 -11.72 6.33
CA ALA A 101 4.33 -11.95 5.25
C ALA A 101 3.21 -10.91 5.27
N PRO A 102 2.54 -10.65 4.13
CA PRO A 102 1.42 -9.72 4.09
C PRO A 102 0.28 -10.24 4.96
N VAL A 103 -0.39 -9.33 5.64
CA VAL A 103 -1.63 -9.67 6.34
C VAL A 103 -2.75 -9.88 5.32
N THR A 104 -3.46 -10.99 5.44
CA THR A 104 -4.55 -11.39 4.53
C THR A 104 -5.88 -11.54 5.27
N ASN A 105 -6.96 -11.71 4.51
CA ASN A 105 -8.30 -11.89 5.06
C ASN A 105 -8.72 -10.75 5.98
N ILE A 106 -8.41 -9.50 5.61
CA ILE A 106 -8.88 -8.29 6.29
C ILE A 106 -10.00 -7.64 5.49
N SER A 107 -10.91 -6.98 6.21
CA SER A 107 -11.99 -6.24 5.57
C SER A 107 -11.53 -4.86 5.11
N TRP A 108 -12.23 -4.29 4.13
CA TRP A 108 -12.00 -2.92 3.69
C TRP A 108 -12.07 -1.91 4.85
N PHE A 109 -13.04 -2.07 5.76
CA PHE A 109 -13.18 -1.20 6.93
C PHE A 109 -11.97 -1.26 7.85
N ALA A 110 -11.45 -2.46 8.10
CA ALA A 110 -10.28 -2.65 8.95
C ALA A 110 -8.99 -2.16 8.27
N ALA A 111 -8.85 -2.35 6.96
CA ALA A 111 -7.73 -1.81 6.19
C ALA A 111 -7.75 -0.28 6.16
N LYS A 112 -8.94 0.31 5.99
CA LYS A 112 -9.12 1.77 6.04
C LYS A 112 -8.67 2.35 7.38
N GLU A 113 -9.19 1.78 8.49
CA GLU A 113 -8.82 2.22 9.84
C GLU A 113 -7.34 2.07 10.13
N TYR A 114 -6.74 0.93 9.69
CA TYR A 114 -5.29 0.75 9.79
C TYR A 114 -4.54 1.92 9.15
N CYS A 115 -4.88 2.27 7.91
CA CYS A 115 -4.23 3.37 7.21
C CYS A 115 -4.44 4.71 7.95
N GLU A 116 -5.66 5.01 8.39
CA GLU A 116 -5.99 6.25 9.10
C GLU A 116 -5.22 6.37 10.44
N CYS A 117 -5.07 5.27 11.18
CA CYS A 117 -4.23 5.23 12.38
C CYS A 117 -2.73 5.48 12.11
N GLN A 118 -2.28 5.30 10.88
CA GLN A 118 -0.91 5.60 10.45
C GLN A 118 -0.77 7.00 9.81
N GLY A 119 -1.84 7.81 9.81
CA GLY A 119 -1.88 9.09 9.10
C GLY A 119 -1.87 8.94 7.57
N LYS A 120 -2.27 7.77 7.07
CA LYS A 120 -2.32 7.38 5.66
C LYS A 120 -3.78 7.14 5.22
N ARG A 121 -3.99 6.80 3.97
CA ARG A 121 -5.27 6.34 3.43
C ARG A 121 -5.08 5.15 2.51
N LEU A 122 -6.14 4.44 2.22
CA LEU A 122 -6.12 3.45 1.14
C LEU A 122 -5.91 4.16 -0.22
N ALA A 123 -5.18 3.51 -1.11
CA ALA A 123 -5.14 3.91 -2.51
C ALA A 123 -6.55 3.78 -3.14
N THR A 124 -6.87 4.66 -4.08
CA THR A 124 -8.04 4.48 -4.92
C THR A 124 -7.80 3.36 -5.94
N LEU A 125 -8.87 2.86 -6.57
CA LEU A 125 -8.74 1.89 -7.66
C LEU A 125 -7.84 2.42 -8.78
N ASP A 126 -8.06 3.66 -9.19
CA ASP A 126 -7.27 4.29 -10.25
C ASP A 126 -5.80 4.45 -9.87
N GLU A 127 -5.49 4.83 -8.63
CA GLU A 127 -4.12 4.91 -8.13
C GLU A 127 -3.45 3.54 -8.12
N TRP A 128 -4.18 2.50 -7.68
CA TRP A 128 -3.68 1.14 -7.67
C TRP A 128 -3.41 0.62 -9.09
N GLU A 129 -4.37 0.76 -10.02
CA GLU A 129 -4.18 0.35 -11.41
C GLU A 129 -3.02 1.07 -12.08
N TYR A 130 -2.89 2.38 -11.84
CA TYR A 130 -1.80 3.19 -12.39
C TYR A 130 -0.41 2.70 -11.96
N VAL A 131 -0.27 2.23 -10.72
CA VAL A 131 0.99 1.67 -10.23
C VAL A 131 1.18 0.22 -10.67
N ALA A 132 0.10 -0.56 -10.68
CA ALA A 132 0.12 -1.99 -10.99
C ALA A 132 0.41 -2.31 -12.46
N MET A 133 0.14 -1.38 -13.39
CA MET A 133 0.45 -1.60 -14.81
C MET A 133 1.95 -1.53 -15.14
N ALA A 134 2.81 -1.16 -14.16
CA ALA A 134 4.24 -0.97 -14.36
C ALA A 134 5.04 -2.28 -14.19
N ASP A 135 5.97 -2.54 -15.12
CA ASP A 135 7.04 -3.52 -14.93
C ASP A 135 8.27 -2.86 -14.25
N GLU A 136 9.39 -3.55 -14.18
CA GLU A 136 10.63 -3.02 -13.59
C GLU A 136 11.21 -1.79 -14.33
N LYS A 137 10.86 -1.60 -15.59
CA LYS A 137 11.48 -0.61 -16.49
C LYS A 137 10.50 0.38 -17.08
N ARG A 138 9.19 0.05 -17.12
CA ARG A 138 8.15 0.83 -17.82
C ARG A 138 7.01 1.16 -16.90
N LYS A 139 6.45 2.35 -17.10
CA LYS A 139 5.24 2.78 -16.40
C LYS A 139 3.99 1.99 -16.82
N ASP A 140 3.96 1.53 -18.07
CA ASP A 140 2.89 0.69 -18.60
C ASP A 140 3.51 -0.49 -19.38
N ALA A 141 3.31 -1.68 -18.88
CA ALA A 141 3.77 -2.93 -19.46
C ALA A 141 2.62 -3.87 -19.89
N ARG A 142 1.38 -3.40 -19.85
CA ARG A 142 0.18 -4.22 -20.12
C ARG A 142 0.13 -4.83 -21.53
N SER A 143 0.81 -4.22 -22.50
CA SER A 143 0.97 -4.77 -23.84
C SER A 143 2.07 -5.82 -23.97
N ARG A 144 2.83 -6.10 -22.90
CA ARG A 144 3.96 -7.03 -22.91
C ARG A 144 3.51 -8.43 -22.51
N GLU A 145 3.76 -9.39 -23.39
CA GLU A 145 3.39 -10.79 -23.15
C GLU A 145 4.11 -11.36 -21.93
N GLU A 146 5.39 -11.05 -21.77
CA GLU A 146 6.21 -11.51 -20.65
C GLU A 146 5.68 -11.02 -19.31
N PHE A 147 5.24 -9.75 -19.25
CA PHE A 147 4.63 -9.16 -18.05
C PHE A 147 3.32 -9.87 -17.69
N ASN A 148 2.47 -10.10 -18.68
CA ASN A 148 1.19 -10.78 -18.47
C ASN A 148 1.40 -12.24 -18.05
N LYS A 149 2.34 -12.96 -18.68
CA LYS A 149 2.70 -14.33 -18.29
C LYS A 149 3.25 -14.39 -16.86
N TYR A 150 4.08 -13.43 -16.49
CA TYR A 150 4.59 -13.35 -15.11
C TYR A 150 3.45 -13.18 -14.10
N ILE A 151 2.54 -12.22 -14.33
CA ILE A 151 1.39 -12.01 -13.44
C ILE A 151 0.56 -13.30 -13.33
N LEU A 152 0.21 -13.93 -14.46
CA LEU A 152 -0.58 -15.16 -14.49
C LEU A 152 0.10 -16.31 -13.75
N SER A 153 1.44 -16.39 -13.80
CA SER A 153 2.20 -17.46 -13.12
C SER A 153 2.03 -17.46 -11.61
N TRP A 154 1.63 -16.34 -10.99
CA TRP A 154 1.38 -16.27 -9.55
C TRP A 154 0.09 -16.98 -9.14
N TYR A 155 -0.92 -17.01 -10.01
CA TYR A 155 -2.18 -17.72 -9.76
C TYR A 155 -2.00 -19.25 -9.73
N GLU A 156 -0.89 -19.75 -10.26
CA GLU A 156 -0.54 -21.18 -10.25
C GLU A 156 0.23 -21.59 -8.99
N LYS A 157 0.72 -20.63 -8.21
CA LYS A 157 1.53 -20.88 -7.01
C LYS A 157 0.65 -21.01 -5.76
N ASN A 158 0.90 -22.05 -4.98
CA ASN A 158 0.18 -22.28 -3.74
C ASN A 158 0.82 -21.55 -2.54
N LYS A 159 -0.02 -21.03 -1.63
CA LYS A 159 0.39 -20.49 -0.31
C LYS A 159 1.43 -19.36 -0.38
N THR A 160 1.42 -18.57 -1.43
CA THR A 160 2.34 -17.44 -1.59
C THR A 160 2.16 -16.39 -0.50
N TYR A 161 0.95 -16.28 0.07
CA TYR A 161 0.60 -15.36 1.16
C TYR A 161 1.44 -15.53 2.45
N ASN A 162 2.18 -16.62 2.60
CA ASN A 162 3.10 -16.82 3.74
C ASN A 162 4.57 -16.48 3.42
N ASN A 163 4.86 -16.00 2.22
CA ASN A 163 6.16 -15.49 1.88
C ASN A 163 6.33 -14.07 2.45
N SER A 164 7.56 -13.71 2.84
CA SER A 164 7.86 -12.33 3.22
C SER A 164 7.55 -11.36 2.08
N VAL A 165 7.13 -10.14 2.40
CA VAL A 165 6.99 -9.06 1.44
C VAL A 165 8.31 -8.78 0.70
N GLY A 166 8.26 -8.21 -0.49
CA GLY A 166 9.42 -7.94 -1.33
C GLY A 166 9.92 -9.16 -2.12
N LYS A 167 9.10 -10.20 -2.29
CA LYS A 167 9.47 -11.43 -3.01
C LYS A 167 9.05 -11.45 -4.47
N THR A 168 8.29 -10.46 -4.92
CA THR A 168 8.04 -10.23 -6.34
C THR A 168 9.05 -9.20 -6.89
N PHE A 169 8.88 -8.74 -8.13
CA PHE A 169 9.76 -7.72 -8.68
C PHE A 169 9.44 -6.32 -8.10
N LYS A 170 10.45 -5.48 -8.05
CA LYS A 170 10.32 -4.05 -7.77
C LYS A 170 9.92 -3.35 -9.07
N ASN A 171 8.76 -2.74 -9.12
CA ASN A 171 8.28 -2.10 -10.32
C ASN A 171 8.97 -0.74 -10.59
N TYR A 172 8.67 -0.11 -11.72
CA TYR A 172 9.21 1.19 -12.15
C TYR A 172 9.11 2.28 -11.05
N TRP A 173 8.05 2.25 -10.28
CA TRP A 173 7.79 3.23 -9.22
C TRP A 173 8.55 2.94 -7.92
N GLY A 174 9.19 1.80 -7.81
CA GLY A 174 9.90 1.37 -6.61
C GLY A 174 9.04 0.59 -5.62
N VAL A 175 7.86 0.14 -6.02
CA VAL A 175 6.91 -0.62 -5.19
C VAL A 175 7.07 -2.11 -5.48
N TYR A 176 6.98 -2.94 -4.45
CA TYR A 176 7.00 -4.40 -4.54
C TYR A 176 5.59 -4.99 -4.41
N ASP A 177 5.44 -6.20 -4.85
CA ASP A 177 4.30 -7.07 -4.57
C ASP A 177 2.94 -6.50 -5.03
N MET A 178 2.94 -5.68 -6.10
CA MET A 178 1.69 -5.19 -6.71
C MET A 178 0.90 -6.33 -7.35
N HIS A 179 1.59 -7.40 -7.77
CA HIS A 179 0.99 -8.60 -8.32
C HIS A 179 1.64 -9.84 -7.69
N GLY A 180 0.84 -10.85 -7.41
CA GLY A 180 1.29 -12.08 -6.77
C GLY A 180 1.56 -11.86 -5.29
N LEU A 181 1.83 -12.79 -4.50
CA LEU A 181 1.96 -12.82 -3.06
C LEU A 181 0.60 -13.02 -2.36
N VAL A 182 -0.41 -12.23 -2.65
CA VAL A 182 -1.80 -12.36 -2.14
C VAL A 182 -2.79 -12.23 -3.27
#